data_944b2a54ca2c4c51b16e68f29f0df379
#
_entry.id   944b2a54ca2c4c51b16e68f29f0df379
#
_cell.length_a   1.000
_cell.length_b   1.000
_cell.length_c   1.000
_cell.angle_alpha   90.00
_cell.angle_beta   90.00
_cell.angle_gamma   90.00
#
_symmetry.space_group_name_H-M   'P 1'
#
loop_
_entity.id
_entity.type
_entity.pdbx_description
1 polymer ?
#
loop_
_entity_poly.entity_id
_entity_poly.type
_entity_poly.pdbx_seq_one_letter_code
_entity_poly.pdbx_strand_id
1 'polypeptide(L)'
;ARGYTAWDCTSPAFIKETPHSTILCIPTAFCSYKGEALDKKTPLLRSMQALDVQAIRILRLFGNKTAKHVTTSVGAEQEYFLVDKGNFLKRKDLIFTGRTLFGAMPPKGQEMDDHYFGVIPERVLGFMEKFNEELWKLGISAKTQHNEVAPAQHELAPVFDTTNVAVDHNQLTMEIMKK
;
A
#
# COMPACT_ATOMS: atom_id res chain seq x y z
N ALA A 1 -21.21 24.46 10.22
CA ALA A 1 -20.25 23.43 9.87
C ALA A 1 -20.58 22.14 10.64
N ARG A 2 -20.43 20.99 9.97
CA ARG A 2 -20.79 19.70 10.56
C ARG A 2 -19.57 18.83 10.86
N GLY A 3 -18.40 19.30 10.49
CA GLY A 3 -17.12 18.65 10.74
C GLY A 3 -15.94 19.57 10.43
N TYR A 4 -14.76 19.10 10.76
CA TYR A 4 -13.49 19.75 10.52
C TYR A 4 -12.62 18.91 9.62
N THR A 5 -11.95 19.58 8.68
CA THR A 5 -10.81 19.01 7.95
C THR A 5 -9.54 19.63 8.52
N ALA A 6 -8.68 18.81 9.06
CA ALA A 6 -7.38 19.21 9.59
C ALA A 6 -6.26 18.72 8.67
N TRP A 7 -5.31 19.58 8.38
CA TRP A 7 -4.12 19.18 7.64
C TRP A 7 -3.28 18.20 8.48
N ASP A 8 -2.91 17.09 7.88
CA ASP A 8 -1.95 16.15 8.48
C ASP A 8 -0.53 16.53 8.05
N CYS A 9 0.16 17.27 8.89
CA CYS A 9 1.54 17.69 8.66
C CYS A 9 2.57 16.56 8.84
N THR A 10 2.16 15.35 9.22
CA THR A 10 3.03 14.20 9.42
C THR A 10 3.09 13.27 8.21
N SER A 11 2.35 13.59 7.15
CA SER A 11 2.39 12.88 5.87
C SER A 11 2.67 13.88 4.74
N PRO A 12 3.52 13.52 3.74
CA PRO A 12 3.92 14.45 2.69
C PRO A 12 2.76 14.77 1.74
N ALA A 13 2.66 16.03 1.33
CA ALA A 13 1.85 16.42 0.19
C ALA A 13 2.50 15.91 -1.11
N PHE A 14 1.69 15.65 -2.12
CA PHE A 14 2.18 15.16 -3.41
C PHE A 14 1.42 15.80 -4.57
N ILE A 15 2.02 15.72 -5.75
CA ILE A 15 1.41 16.22 -6.98
C ILE A 15 0.84 15.04 -7.76
N LYS A 16 -0.41 15.19 -8.19
CA LYS A 16 -1.09 14.24 -9.07
C LYS A 16 -1.31 14.89 -10.44
N GLU A 17 -0.72 14.30 -11.46
CA GLU A 17 -0.94 14.71 -12.82
C GLU A 17 -2.09 13.93 -13.45
N THR A 18 -2.97 14.65 -14.14
CA THR A 18 -4.05 14.09 -14.95
C THR A 18 -3.91 14.61 -16.37
N PRO A 19 -4.59 14.01 -17.38
CA PRO A 19 -4.56 14.53 -18.74
C PRO A 19 -5.02 15.99 -18.88
N HIS A 20 -5.71 16.54 -17.89
CA HIS A 20 -6.35 17.84 -17.95
C HIS A 20 -5.86 18.85 -16.91
N SER A 21 -5.15 18.39 -15.89
CA SER A 21 -4.74 19.27 -14.77
C SER A 21 -3.64 18.67 -13.91
N THR A 22 -2.97 19.55 -13.18
CA THR A 22 -2.03 19.18 -12.11
C THR A 22 -2.69 19.53 -10.77
N ILE A 23 -2.77 18.57 -9.86
CA ILE A 23 -3.49 18.67 -8.59
C ILE A 23 -2.49 18.53 -7.45
N LEU A 24 -2.45 19.53 -6.54
CA LEU A 24 -1.75 19.39 -5.27
C LEU A 24 -2.65 18.64 -4.28
N CYS A 25 -2.21 17.47 -3.86
CA CYS A 25 -2.90 16.65 -2.86
C CYS A 25 -2.24 16.85 -1.48
N ILE A 26 -3.02 17.28 -0.52
CA ILE A 26 -2.57 17.51 0.85
C ILE A 26 -3.27 16.51 1.77
N PRO A 27 -2.53 15.63 2.47
CA PRO A 27 -3.13 14.70 3.43
C PRO A 27 -3.89 15.44 4.53
N THR A 28 -5.09 14.98 4.80
CA THR A 28 -5.98 15.57 5.81
C THR A 28 -6.66 14.51 6.66
N ALA A 29 -7.05 14.88 7.87
CA ALA A 29 -7.93 14.12 8.72
C ALA A 29 -9.28 14.83 8.82
N PHE A 30 -10.37 14.07 8.90
CA PHE A 30 -11.73 14.60 8.97
C PHE A 30 -12.45 14.07 10.21
N CYS A 31 -12.92 14.97 11.05
CA CYS A 31 -13.64 14.63 12.27
C CYS A 31 -14.90 15.49 12.45
N SER A 32 -15.83 15.00 13.26
CA SER A 32 -17.06 15.73 13.60
C SER A 32 -16.76 16.94 14.51
N TYR A 33 -17.76 17.76 14.69
CA TYR A 33 -17.67 18.91 15.61
C TYR A 33 -17.33 18.50 17.06
N LYS A 34 -17.73 17.30 17.47
CA LYS A 34 -17.43 16.74 18.80
C LYS A 34 -16.15 15.87 18.83
N GLY A 35 -15.47 15.75 17.71
CA GLY A 35 -14.23 14.98 17.61
C GLY A 35 -14.38 13.51 17.23
N GLU A 36 -15.58 13.03 16.88
CA GLU A 36 -15.73 11.69 16.35
C GLU A 36 -15.04 11.58 14.98
N ALA A 37 -14.40 10.46 14.71
CA ALA A 37 -13.77 10.20 13.42
C ALA A 37 -14.82 10.05 12.31
N LEU A 38 -14.64 10.79 11.21
CA LEU A 38 -15.45 10.69 10.00
C LEU A 38 -14.67 10.10 8.81
N ASP A 39 -13.41 9.75 9.04
CA ASP A 39 -12.50 9.12 8.09
C ASP A 39 -11.77 7.93 8.73
N LYS A 40 -10.82 7.34 8.00
CA LYS A 40 -9.95 6.29 8.52
C LYS A 40 -8.61 6.83 9.05
N LYS A 41 -8.22 8.05 8.65
CA LYS A 41 -6.98 8.69 9.08
C LYS A 41 -7.02 9.03 10.57
N THR A 42 -8.10 9.61 11.05
CA THR A 42 -8.25 10.01 12.45
C THR A 42 -8.09 8.82 13.42
N PRO A 43 -8.73 7.66 13.22
CA PRO A 43 -8.48 6.48 14.06
C PRO A 43 -7.03 6.00 13.98
N LEU A 44 -6.39 6.02 12.82
CA LEU A 44 -5.00 5.63 12.65
C LEU A 44 -4.09 6.52 13.49
N LEU A 45 -4.18 7.82 13.36
CA LEU A 45 -3.35 8.78 14.11
C LEU A 45 -3.56 8.63 15.64
N ARG A 46 -4.82 8.48 16.07
CA ARG A 46 -5.15 8.25 17.48
C ARG A 46 -4.60 6.92 18.01
N SER A 47 -4.64 5.86 17.21
CA SER A 47 -4.07 4.56 17.60
C SER A 47 -2.57 4.62 17.76
N MET A 48 -1.86 5.32 16.88
CA MET A 48 -0.41 5.54 16.98
C MET A 48 -0.07 6.32 18.25
N GLN A 49 -0.82 7.36 18.59
CA GLN A 49 -0.64 8.13 19.81
C GLN A 49 -0.91 7.29 21.06
N ALA A 50 -1.98 6.51 21.06
CA ALA A 50 -2.30 5.62 22.20
C ALA A 50 -1.21 4.56 22.41
N LEU A 51 -0.67 4.01 21.32
CA LEU A 51 0.42 3.03 21.37
C LEU A 51 1.71 3.66 21.88
N ASP A 52 2.08 4.87 21.45
CA ASP A 52 3.24 5.61 21.95
C ASP A 52 3.19 5.72 23.49
N VAL A 53 2.07 6.17 24.02
CA VAL A 53 1.88 6.31 25.49
C VAL A 53 2.09 4.97 26.22
N GLN A 54 1.51 3.88 25.72
CA GLN A 54 1.63 2.59 26.38
C GLN A 54 3.02 1.97 26.21
N ALA A 55 3.64 2.13 25.05
CA ALA A 55 5.00 1.66 24.80
C ALA A 55 6.03 2.38 25.69
N ILE A 56 5.91 3.69 25.88
CA ILE A 56 6.74 4.45 26.82
C ILE A 56 6.58 3.91 28.25
N ARG A 57 5.37 3.56 28.69
CA ARG A 57 5.16 2.95 30.02
C ARG A 57 5.95 1.64 30.18
N ILE A 58 5.90 0.79 29.17
CA ILE A 58 6.67 -0.48 29.16
C ILE A 58 8.17 -0.20 29.19
N LEU A 59 8.67 0.71 28.36
CA LEU A 59 10.09 1.08 28.34
C LEU A 59 10.58 1.59 29.70
N ARG A 60 9.75 2.34 30.44
CA ARG A 60 10.07 2.79 31.80
C ARG A 60 10.27 1.63 32.79
N LEU A 61 9.43 0.57 32.65
CA LEU A 61 9.57 -0.63 33.48
C LEU A 61 10.89 -1.37 33.20
N PHE A 62 11.37 -1.34 31.95
CA PHE A 62 12.69 -1.88 31.58
C PHE A 62 13.86 -0.93 31.88
N GLY A 63 13.63 0.17 32.61
CA GLY A 63 14.67 1.09 33.05
C GLY A 63 15.07 2.16 32.03
N ASN A 64 14.47 2.22 30.87
CA ASN A 64 14.73 3.30 29.89
C ASN A 64 14.12 4.61 30.42
N LYS A 65 14.96 5.61 30.67
CA LYS A 65 14.55 6.92 31.17
C LYS A 65 14.66 8.04 30.11
N THR A 66 15.22 7.76 28.97
CA THR A 66 15.57 8.77 27.94
C THR A 66 14.61 8.85 26.78
N ALA A 67 14.00 7.74 26.39
CA ALA A 67 13.03 7.72 25.29
C ALA A 67 11.85 8.65 25.58
N LYS A 68 11.50 9.50 24.64
CA LYS A 68 10.38 10.44 24.74
C LYS A 68 9.17 9.98 23.94
N HIS A 69 9.42 9.30 22.83
CA HIS A 69 8.40 8.80 21.91
C HIS A 69 8.76 7.40 21.42
N VAL A 70 7.74 6.64 21.09
CA VAL A 70 7.82 5.38 20.36
C VAL A 70 6.96 5.49 19.10
N THR A 71 7.59 5.33 17.95
CA THR A 71 6.93 5.41 16.65
C THR A 71 6.77 4.02 16.08
N THR A 72 5.60 3.71 15.56
CA THR A 72 5.35 2.48 14.81
C THR A 72 5.80 2.64 13.37
N SER A 73 6.30 1.56 12.78
CA SER A 73 6.64 1.48 11.37
C SER A 73 5.97 0.28 10.71
N VAL A 74 5.75 0.36 9.42
CA VAL A 74 5.20 -0.72 8.60
C VAL A 74 5.75 -0.66 7.19
N GLY A 75 5.95 -1.83 6.57
CA GLY A 75 6.16 -1.97 5.13
C GLY A 75 4.99 -2.77 4.58
N ALA A 76 4.10 -2.12 3.85
CA ALA A 76 2.93 -2.76 3.29
C ALA A 76 3.31 -3.44 1.96
N GLU A 77 3.16 -4.74 1.91
CA GLU A 77 3.39 -5.55 0.72
C GLU A 77 2.14 -5.57 -0.16
N GLN A 78 2.33 -5.49 -1.48
CA GLN A 78 1.27 -5.64 -2.46
C GLN A 78 1.52 -6.88 -3.28
N GLU A 79 0.68 -7.89 -3.08
CA GLU A 79 0.65 -9.10 -3.88
C GLU A 79 -0.40 -8.99 -4.97
N TYR A 80 -0.05 -9.30 -6.20
CA TYR A 80 -0.92 -9.08 -7.34
C TYR A 80 -0.74 -10.13 -8.44
N PHE A 81 -1.79 -10.29 -9.24
CA PHE A 81 -1.79 -11.06 -10.48
C PHE A 81 -1.86 -10.11 -11.65
N LEU A 82 -1.03 -10.35 -12.67
CA LEU A 82 -1.13 -9.64 -13.95
C LEU A 82 -1.87 -10.51 -14.96
N VAL A 83 -2.87 -9.94 -15.60
CA VAL A 83 -3.64 -10.59 -16.65
C VAL A 83 -3.54 -9.77 -17.95
N ASP A 84 -3.25 -10.43 -19.07
CA ASP A 84 -3.27 -9.78 -20.37
C ASP A 84 -4.62 -9.10 -20.62
N LYS A 85 -4.60 -7.80 -20.92
CA LYS A 85 -5.82 -7.01 -21.10
C LYS A 85 -6.71 -7.52 -22.24
N GLY A 86 -6.10 -7.98 -23.34
CA GLY A 86 -6.84 -8.54 -24.46
C GLY A 86 -7.56 -9.84 -24.10
N ASN A 87 -6.93 -10.65 -23.25
CA ASN A 87 -7.55 -11.88 -22.74
C ASN A 87 -8.61 -11.55 -21.68
N PHE A 88 -8.34 -10.60 -20.78
CA PHE A 88 -9.32 -10.13 -19.79
C PHE A 88 -10.63 -9.68 -20.45
N LEU A 89 -10.54 -8.88 -21.51
CA LEU A 89 -11.72 -8.35 -22.23
C LEU A 89 -12.55 -9.43 -22.95
N LYS A 90 -12.00 -10.61 -23.17
CA LYS A 90 -12.73 -11.77 -23.73
C LYS A 90 -13.40 -12.64 -22.67
N ARG A 91 -13.13 -12.41 -21.40
CA ARG A 91 -13.55 -13.23 -20.28
C ARG A 91 -14.61 -12.52 -19.43
N LYS A 92 -15.86 -12.91 -19.63
CA LYS A 92 -17.00 -12.33 -18.89
C LYS A 92 -16.93 -12.60 -17.38
N ASP A 93 -16.43 -13.74 -16.96
CA ASP A 93 -16.21 -14.06 -15.57
C ASP A 93 -15.24 -13.09 -14.90
N LEU A 94 -14.10 -12.79 -15.52
CA LEU A 94 -13.14 -11.80 -15.02
C LEU A 94 -13.73 -10.39 -14.96
N ILE A 95 -14.46 -9.98 -16.01
CA ILE A 95 -15.05 -8.64 -16.11
C ILE A 95 -16.13 -8.43 -15.03
N PHE A 96 -17.03 -9.40 -14.87
CA PHE A 96 -18.22 -9.22 -14.00
C PHE A 96 -17.99 -9.62 -12.56
N THR A 97 -17.06 -10.54 -12.28
CA THR A 97 -16.85 -11.06 -10.91
C THR A 97 -15.46 -10.75 -10.34
N GLY A 98 -14.52 -10.30 -11.17
CA GLY A 98 -13.13 -10.05 -10.76
C GLY A 98 -12.34 -11.33 -10.46
N ARG A 99 -12.85 -12.50 -10.85
CA ARG A 99 -12.20 -13.80 -10.61
C ARG A 99 -12.50 -14.79 -11.73
N THR A 100 -11.67 -15.81 -11.84
CA THR A 100 -11.90 -16.94 -12.75
C THR A 100 -13.00 -17.85 -12.20
N LEU A 101 -14.05 -18.08 -12.98
CA LEU A 101 -15.12 -19.05 -12.67
C LEU A 101 -14.95 -20.32 -13.51
N PHE A 102 -14.34 -20.24 -14.68
CA PHE A 102 -14.18 -21.33 -15.64
C PHE A 102 -12.74 -21.41 -16.09
N GLY A 103 -12.33 -22.57 -16.53
CA GLY A 103 -11.03 -22.80 -17.15
C GLY A 103 -10.27 -23.95 -16.52
N ALA A 104 -9.15 -24.32 -17.11
CA ALA A 104 -8.24 -25.30 -16.56
C ALA A 104 -7.50 -24.73 -15.35
N MET A 105 -7.25 -25.57 -14.37
CA MET A 105 -6.34 -25.24 -13.30
C MET A 105 -4.89 -25.13 -13.85
N PRO A 106 -4.02 -24.34 -13.19
CA PRO A 106 -2.62 -24.33 -13.58
C PRO A 106 -2.00 -25.73 -13.40
N PRO A 107 -0.99 -26.09 -14.20
CA PRO A 107 -0.34 -27.42 -14.12
C PRO A 107 0.36 -27.67 -12.78
N LYS A 108 0.77 -26.62 -12.11
CA LYS A 108 1.31 -26.63 -10.75
C LYS A 108 0.54 -25.67 -9.86
N GLY A 109 0.31 -26.05 -8.61
CA GLY A 109 -0.17 -25.17 -7.54
C GLY A 109 0.98 -24.52 -6.78
N GLN A 110 0.94 -24.60 -5.47
CA GLN A 110 1.93 -23.98 -4.58
C GLN A 110 2.93 -25.03 -4.02
N GLU A 111 3.03 -26.17 -4.66
CA GLU A 111 3.86 -27.28 -4.20
C GLU A 111 5.33 -26.85 -4.12
N MET A 112 5.97 -27.16 -2.99
CA MET A 112 7.38 -26.88 -2.72
C MET A 112 7.77 -25.39 -2.84
N ASP A 113 6.81 -24.46 -2.91
CA ASP A 113 7.04 -23.02 -3.09
C ASP A 113 7.89 -22.69 -4.33
N ASP A 114 7.86 -23.54 -5.35
CA ASP A 114 8.80 -23.45 -6.48
C ASP A 114 8.56 -22.22 -7.38
N HIS A 115 7.34 -21.68 -7.43
CA HIS A 115 7.06 -20.42 -8.14
C HIS A 115 7.79 -19.23 -7.54
N TYR A 116 7.95 -19.22 -6.23
CA TYR A 116 8.66 -18.17 -5.51
C TYR A 116 10.10 -18.00 -5.98
N PHE A 117 10.77 -19.10 -6.32
CA PHE A 117 12.14 -19.12 -6.83
C PHE A 117 12.23 -19.05 -8.36
N GLY A 118 11.11 -18.94 -9.03
CA GLY A 118 11.03 -18.90 -10.49
C GLY A 118 11.56 -17.60 -11.10
N VAL A 119 11.82 -17.64 -12.39
CA VAL A 119 12.19 -16.47 -13.17
C VAL A 119 10.97 -15.57 -13.37
N ILE A 120 11.15 -14.27 -13.23
CA ILE A 120 10.12 -13.28 -13.57
C ILE A 120 10.08 -13.16 -15.10
N PRO A 121 8.92 -13.37 -15.75
CA PRO A 121 8.80 -13.19 -17.20
C PRO A 121 9.17 -11.76 -17.61
N GLU A 122 9.84 -11.59 -18.74
CA GLU A 122 10.35 -10.30 -19.23
C GLU A 122 9.26 -9.21 -19.29
N ARG A 123 8.06 -9.57 -19.76
CA ARG A 123 6.93 -8.64 -19.82
C ARG A 123 6.47 -8.17 -18.44
N VAL A 124 6.54 -9.03 -17.44
CA VAL A 124 6.20 -8.72 -16.04
C VAL A 124 7.30 -7.85 -15.43
N LEU A 125 8.56 -8.17 -15.70
CA LEU A 125 9.69 -7.35 -15.24
C LEU A 125 9.60 -5.91 -15.77
N GLY A 126 9.28 -5.75 -17.07
CA GLY A 126 9.08 -4.42 -17.66
C GLY A 126 7.93 -3.63 -17.02
N PHE A 127 6.86 -4.30 -16.59
CA PHE A 127 5.82 -3.66 -15.78
C PHE A 127 6.37 -3.23 -14.41
N MET A 128 7.09 -4.13 -13.72
CA MET A 128 7.64 -3.83 -12.38
C MET A 128 8.61 -2.64 -12.41
N GLU A 129 9.47 -2.55 -13.41
CA GLU A 129 10.40 -1.45 -13.59
C GLU A 129 9.67 -0.11 -13.76
N LYS A 130 8.70 -0.06 -14.68
CA LYS A 130 7.88 1.13 -14.89
C LYS A 130 7.08 1.52 -13.65
N PHE A 131 6.53 0.54 -12.96
CA PHE A 131 5.77 0.75 -11.74
C PHE A 131 6.64 1.37 -10.65
N ASN A 132 7.85 0.85 -10.44
CA ASN A 132 8.81 1.42 -9.51
C ASN A 132 9.15 2.88 -9.82
N GLU A 133 9.41 3.20 -11.11
CA GLU A 133 9.71 4.57 -11.52
C GLU A 133 8.58 5.55 -11.17
N GLU A 134 7.33 5.17 -11.42
CA GLU A 134 6.17 5.99 -11.06
C GLU A 134 6.01 6.17 -9.55
N LEU A 135 6.28 5.13 -8.76
CA LEU A 135 6.27 5.21 -7.31
C LEU A 135 7.40 6.10 -6.76
N TRP A 136 8.60 5.99 -7.30
CA TRP A 136 9.73 6.84 -6.88
C TRP A 136 9.49 8.32 -7.15
N LYS A 137 8.82 8.68 -8.24
CA LYS A 137 8.40 10.07 -8.52
C LYS A 137 7.50 10.65 -7.42
N LEU A 138 6.76 9.80 -6.72
CA LEU A 138 5.91 10.16 -5.59
C LEU A 138 6.61 10.04 -4.23
N GLY A 139 7.89 9.68 -4.21
CA GLY A 139 8.66 9.48 -2.98
C GLY A 139 8.37 8.14 -2.28
N ILE A 140 7.72 7.20 -2.95
CA ILE A 140 7.44 5.87 -2.42
C ILE A 140 8.62 4.96 -2.69
N SER A 141 9.26 4.46 -1.64
CA SER A 141 10.49 3.65 -1.71
C SER A 141 10.20 2.20 -2.08
N ALA A 142 9.61 1.96 -3.25
CA ALA A 142 9.41 0.63 -3.80
C ALA A 142 10.78 -0.03 -4.08
N LYS A 143 10.97 -1.29 -3.69
CA LYS A 143 12.27 -1.95 -3.76
C LYS A 143 12.19 -3.38 -4.27
N THR A 144 11.23 -4.16 -3.83
CA THR A 144 11.20 -5.59 -4.08
C THR A 144 10.44 -5.91 -5.36
N GLN A 145 11.05 -6.74 -6.21
CA GLN A 145 10.46 -7.29 -7.42
C GLN A 145 10.68 -8.80 -7.38
N HIS A 146 9.65 -9.58 -7.05
CA HIS A 146 9.76 -11.03 -7.08
C HIS A 146 8.41 -11.72 -7.30
N ASN A 147 8.48 -13.02 -7.54
CA ASN A 147 7.34 -13.90 -7.60
C ASN A 147 6.87 -14.25 -6.20
N GLU A 148 5.57 -14.47 -6.06
CA GLU A 148 4.95 -15.06 -4.90
C GLU A 148 4.67 -16.56 -5.09
N VAL A 149 4.13 -17.18 -4.04
CA VAL A 149 3.94 -18.63 -3.96
C VAL A 149 2.92 -19.15 -4.98
N ALA A 150 1.86 -18.40 -5.24
CA ALA A 150 0.85 -18.80 -6.21
C ALA A 150 1.32 -18.61 -7.65
N PRO A 151 0.87 -19.48 -8.60
CA PRO A 151 1.20 -19.33 -10.01
C PRO A 151 0.84 -17.94 -10.55
N ALA A 152 1.78 -17.25 -11.18
CA ALA A 152 1.65 -15.90 -11.74
C ALA A 152 1.27 -14.82 -10.72
N GLN A 153 1.51 -15.03 -9.46
CA GLN A 153 1.45 -14.02 -8.41
C GLN A 153 2.81 -13.35 -8.26
N HIS A 154 2.79 -12.03 -8.14
CA HIS A 154 3.97 -11.19 -8.00
C HIS A 154 3.80 -10.26 -6.82
N GLU A 155 4.89 -9.73 -6.33
CA GLU A 155 4.90 -8.85 -5.18
C GLU A 155 5.69 -7.58 -5.43
N LEU A 156 5.22 -6.51 -4.78
CA LEU A 156 5.97 -5.29 -4.54
C LEU A 156 6.02 -5.03 -3.04
N ALA A 157 7.24 -4.87 -2.51
CA ALA A 157 7.45 -4.46 -1.12
C ALA A 157 8.23 -3.13 -1.08
N PRO A 158 7.71 -2.10 -0.42
CA PRO A 158 8.45 -0.87 -0.18
C PRO A 158 9.41 -1.02 1.02
N VAL A 159 10.38 -0.14 1.12
CA VAL A 159 11.09 0.05 2.39
C VAL A 159 10.08 0.58 3.41
N PHE A 160 10.12 0.05 4.63
CA PHE A 160 9.21 0.48 5.70
C PHE A 160 9.35 1.98 6.02
N ASP A 161 8.27 2.56 6.47
CA ASP A 161 8.21 3.95 6.94
C ASP A 161 7.34 4.04 8.19
N THR A 162 7.20 5.23 8.78
CA THR A 162 6.22 5.46 9.85
C THR A 162 4.84 5.01 9.39
N THR A 163 4.08 4.41 10.29
CA THR A 163 2.80 3.77 9.92
C THR A 163 1.88 4.71 9.15
N ASN A 164 1.80 5.98 9.53
CA ASN A 164 0.97 6.96 8.84
C ASN A 164 1.40 7.18 7.39
N VAL A 165 2.69 7.42 7.16
CA VAL A 165 3.25 7.63 5.81
C VAL A 165 3.12 6.36 4.98
N ALA A 166 3.45 5.20 5.55
CA ALA A 166 3.36 3.92 4.86
C ALA A 166 1.93 3.59 4.41
N VAL A 167 0.92 3.90 5.22
CA VAL A 167 -0.50 3.71 4.85
C VAL A 167 -0.89 4.62 3.69
N ASP A 168 -0.51 5.89 3.70
CA ASP A 168 -0.78 6.82 2.60
C ASP A 168 -0.06 6.38 1.32
N HIS A 169 1.20 6.00 1.42
CA HIS A 169 1.97 5.46 0.30
C HIS A 169 1.34 4.20 -0.28
N ASN A 170 0.80 3.31 0.57
CA ASN A 170 0.12 2.11 0.11
C ASN A 170 -1.15 2.42 -0.68
N GLN A 171 -1.92 3.44 -0.31
CA GLN A 171 -3.08 3.89 -1.09
C GLN A 171 -2.67 4.40 -2.47
N LEU A 172 -1.60 5.20 -2.54
CA LEU A 172 -1.04 5.68 -3.80
C LEU A 172 -0.50 4.52 -4.65
N THR A 173 0.20 3.58 -4.04
CA THR A 173 0.71 2.37 -4.71
C THR A 173 -0.42 1.62 -5.41
N MET A 174 -1.53 1.37 -4.73
CA MET A 174 -2.70 0.70 -5.30
C MET A 174 -3.36 1.50 -6.43
N GLU A 175 -3.34 2.83 -6.35
CA GLU A 175 -3.87 3.69 -7.41
C GLU A 175 -2.98 3.64 -8.67
N ILE A 176 -1.67 3.78 -8.49
CA ILE A 176 -0.71 3.77 -9.60
C ILE A 176 -0.68 2.41 -10.29
N MET A 177 -0.78 1.32 -9.53
CA MET A 177 -0.81 -0.03 -10.09
C MET A 177 -1.95 -0.26 -11.09
N LYS A 178 -3.05 0.48 -10.97
CA LYS A 178 -4.24 0.37 -11.84
C LYS A 178 -4.18 1.24 -13.09
N LYS A 179 -3.24 2.14 -13.20
CA LYS A 179 -3.03 3.01 -14.35
C LYS A 179 -2.14 2.37 -15.40
#